data_2412659ca20ba2387e2e4ff794b80932
#
_entry.id   2412659ca20ba2387e2e4ff794b80932
#
_cell.length_a   1.000
_cell.length_b   1.000
_cell.length_c   1.000
_cell.angle_alpha   90.00
_cell.angle_beta   90.00
_cell.angle_gamma   90.00
#
_symmetry.space_group_name_H-M   'P 1'
#
loop_
_entity.id
_entity.type
_entity.pdbx_description
1 polymer ?
#
loop_
_entity_poly.entity_id
_entity_poly.type
_entity_poly.pdbx_seq_one_letter_code
_entity_poly.pdbx_strand_id
1 'polypeptide(L)'
;MPKIQNMGASTPTLVAHPTREALAADAVTRILDIIEHVLSERTIAHISLTGGTMGIATLKAWAENERVKDIDWSRVHFWFSDERFVPERSPERNDGQAIEALLAPLLSHGLVVGNVHRMGPSDIFTGLEAAAEHYAFEMRDYAGSAPAVSVQMPEGATELPLAGGHGGGAGHEHGGSGGGGCGSSAPEQSLEETTLEDFDAEAAEPAGGCGCGGGGCCGGGGGQWPAPVFDITLLGMGPDGHIASLFPGRKQVLLGTGLPEDPVEGGKAVTVMVSDSPKPPAERVSVTLPIINNSRNVFFLITGEDKQDATSRLLAGAKLDAEDLNAELLLETPAVGARGKKQTLIFATEESLAPENRP
;
A
#
# COMPACT_ATOMS: atom_id res chain seq x y z
N MET A 1 28.84 9.14 -10.36
CA MET A 1 27.49 9.70 -10.51
C MET A 1 26.69 9.34 -9.29
N PRO A 2 25.87 10.22 -8.72
CA PRO A 2 25.01 9.86 -7.61
C PRO A 2 24.06 8.74 -8.07
N LYS A 3 24.00 7.66 -7.28
CA LYS A 3 23.09 6.53 -7.55
C LYS A 3 21.76 6.81 -6.87
N ILE A 4 20.66 6.42 -7.53
CA ILE A 4 19.33 6.47 -6.90
C ILE A 4 19.37 5.60 -5.66
N GLN A 5 19.11 6.20 -4.50
CA GLN A 5 19.03 5.46 -3.25
C GLN A 5 17.71 4.64 -3.24
N ASN A 6 17.82 3.34 -2.93
CA ASN A 6 16.69 2.43 -2.81
C ASN A 6 15.86 2.17 -4.09
N MET A 7 16.48 2.14 -5.25
CA MET A 7 15.82 1.55 -6.42
C MET A 7 15.61 0.05 -6.21
N GLY A 8 14.41 -0.41 -6.51
CA GLY A 8 14.17 -1.84 -6.66
C GLY A 8 15.09 -2.41 -7.76
N ALA A 9 15.65 -3.58 -7.50
CA ALA A 9 16.65 -4.16 -8.39
C ALA A 9 16.05 -5.06 -9.50
N SER A 10 14.73 -5.29 -9.50
CA SER A 10 14.12 -6.19 -10.49
C SER A 10 14.02 -5.54 -11.86
N THR A 11 14.35 -6.30 -12.89
CA THR A 11 14.09 -5.91 -14.28
C THR A 11 12.60 -6.03 -14.57
N PRO A 12 11.93 -4.94 -15.03
CA PRO A 12 10.52 -5.02 -15.37
C PRO A 12 10.26 -5.99 -16.52
N THR A 13 9.22 -6.82 -16.38
CA THR A 13 8.85 -7.84 -17.36
C THR A 13 7.43 -7.57 -17.87
N LEU A 14 7.27 -7.53 -19.20
CA LEU A 14 5.97 -7.40 -19.85
C LEU A 14 5.18 -8.71 -19.78
N VAL A 15 3.91 -8.59 -19.38
CA VAL A 15 2.91 -9.66 -19.41
C VAL A 15 1.74 -9.15 -20.25
N ALA A 16 1.71 -9.51 -21.52
CA ALA A 16 0.69 -9.04 -22.45
C ALA A 16 -0.57 -9.91 -22.39
N HIS A 17 -1.73 -9.27 -22.50
CA HIS A 17 -3.03 -9.93 -22.47
C HIS A 17 -3.93 -9.42 -23.60
N PRO A 18 -4.78 -10.30 -24.17
CA PRO A 18 -5.69 -9.90 -25.25
C PRO A 18 -6.82 -9.00 -24.75
N THR A 19 -7.24 -9.12 -23.50
CA THR A 19 -8.37 -8.36 -22.92
C THR A 19 -8.10 -7.90 -21.50
N ARG A 20 -8.93 -6.97 -21.03
CA ARG A 20 -8.90 -6.45 -19.64
C ARG A 20 -9.24 -7.52 -18.61
N GLU A 21 -10.17 -8.39 -18.94
CA GLU A 21 -10.60 -9.48 -18.07
C GLU A 21 -9.47 -10.52 -17.90
N ALA A 22 -8.78 -10.86 -18.98
CA ALA A 22 -7.62 -11.76 -18.94
C ALA A 22 -6.48 -11.17 -18.11
N LEU A 23 -6.23 -9.87 -18.28
CA LEU A 23 -5.24 -9.14 -17.47
C LEU A 23 -5.62 -9.16 -15.99
N ALA A 24 -6.88 -8.80 -15.66
CA ALA A 24 -7.34 -8.77 -14.28
C ALA A 24 -7.24 -10.16 -13.63
N ALA A 25 -7.65 -11.21 -14.33
CA ALA A 25 -7.61 -12.59 -13.82
C ALA A 25 -6.18 -13.08 -13.52
N ASP A 26 -5.21 -12.82 -14.42
CA ASP A 26 -3.81 -13.18 -14.18
C ASP A 26 -3.20 -12.35 -13.06
N ALA A 27 -3.45 -11.03 -13.03
CA ALA A 27 -2.97 -10.17 -11.95
C ALA A 27 -3.51 -10.65 -10.59
N VAL A 28 -4.81 -10.95 -10.47
CA VAL A 28 -5.44 -11.46 -9.25
C VAL A 28 -4.81 -12.80 -8.83
N THR A 29 -4.61 -13.73 -9.77
CA THR A 29 -3.97 -15.01 -9.47
C THR A 29 -2.61 -14.81 -8.80
N ARG A 30 -1.77 -13.94 -9.36
CA ARG A 30 -0.44 -13.66 -8.81
C ARG A 30 -0.49 -12.90 -7.49
N ILE A 31 -1.46 -11.98 -7.32
CA ILE A 31 -1.68 -11.28 -6.05
C ILE A 31 -1.99 -12.31 -4.96
N LEU A 32 -2.93 -13.21 -5.20
CA LEU A 32 -3.33 -14.23 -4.24
C LEU A 32 -2.18 -15.20 -3.92
N ASP A 33 -1.42 -15.64 -4.94
CA ASP A 33 -0.23 -16.48 -4.75
C ASP A 33 0.79 -15.80 -3.81
N ILE A 34 1.02 -14.50 -3.99
CA ILE A 34 1.94 -13.74 -3.14
C ILE A 34 1.38 -13.60 -1.72
N ILE A 35 0.10 -13.29 -1.55
CA ILE A 35 -0.52 -13.16 -0.23
C ILE A 35 -0.44 -14.48 0.54
N GLU A 36 -0.83 -15.59 -0.07
CA GLU A 36 -0.76 -16.92 0.54
C GLU A 36 0.67 -17.27 0.95
N HIS A 37 1.64 -17.05 0.05
CA HIS A 37 3.04 -17.28 0.35
C HIS A 37 3.52 -16.40 1.50
N VAL A 38 3.18 -15.11 1.49
CA VAL A 38 3.55 -14.17 2.56
C VAL A 38 2.96 -14.60 3.90
N LEU A 39 1.67 -14.94 3.93
CA LEU A 39 0.99 -15.36 5.16
C LEU A 39 1.44 -16.74 5.66
N SER A 40 2.03 -17.57 4.80
CA SER A 40 2.67 -18.82 5.21
C SER A 40 4.03 -18.61 5.91
N GLU A 41 4.73 -17.51 5.59
CA GLU A 41 6.07 -17.22 6.13
C GLU A 41 6.07 -16.12 7.19
N ARG A 42 5.06 -15.21 7.18
CA ARG A 42 5.01 -14.01 8.02
C ARG A 42 3.63 -13.81 8.62
N THR A 43 3.56 -13.01 9.67
CA THR A 43 2.31 -12.70 10.38
C THR A 43 1.41 -11.75 9.61
N ILE A 44 1.95 -10.82 8.83
CA ILE A 44 1.24 -9.71 8.18
C ILE A 44 1.67 -9.58 6.73
N ALA A 45 0.73 -9.29 5.84
CA ALA A 45 0.95 -8.87 4.47
C ALA A 45 0.52 -7.40 4.28
N HIS A 46 1.31 -6.62 3.54
CA HIS A 46 1.01 -5.22 3.22
C HIS A 46 0.81 -5.05 1.70
N ILE A 47 -0.36 -4.58 1.30
CA ILE A 47 -0.74 -4.39 -0.11
C ILE A 47 -1.09 -2.92 -0.34
N SER A 48 -0.42 -2.28 -1.29
CA SER A 48 -0.74 -0.92 -1.73
C SER A 48 -1.62 -0.96 -2.98
N LEU A 49 -2.81 -0.41 -2.87
CA LEU A 49 -3.82 -0.36 -3.92
C LEU A 49 -3.66 0.88 -4.80
N THR A 50 -4.29 0.86 -5.96
CA THR A 50 -4.38 1.97 -6.90
C THR A 50 -5.82 2.17 -7.37
N GLY A 51 -6.17 3.40 -7.70
CA GLY A 51 -7.42 3.71 -8.36
C GLY A 51 -7.38 3.52 -9.88
N GLY A 52 -8.30 4.17 -10.56
CA GLY A 52 -8.41 4.17 -12.01
C GLY A 52 -9.10 2.93 -12.57
N THR A 53 -9.46 3.00 -13.86
CA THR A 53 -10.33 2.00 -14.51
C THR A 53 -9.83 0.57 -14.36
N MET A 54 -8.54 0.33 -14.61
CA MET A 54 -8.00 -1.03 -14.55
C MET A 54 -7.74 -1.47 -13.12
N GLY A 55 -7.34 -0.53 -12.23
CA GLY A 55 -7.22 -0.81 -10.81
C GLY A 55 -8.53 -1.34 -10.25
N ILE A 56 -9.61 -0.59 -10.41
CA ILE A 56 -10.94 -0.99 -9.91
C ILE A 56 -11.46 -2.27 -10.58
N ALA A 57 -11.25 -2.46 -11.89
CA ALA A 57 -11.62 -3.71 -12.55
C ALA A 57 -10.87 -4.92 -11.96
N THR A 58 -9.59 -4.76 -11.61
CA THR A 58 -8.80 -5.80 -10.94
C THR A 58 -9.33 -6.08 -9.54
N LEU A 59 -9.69 -5.04 -8.76
CA LEU A 59 -10.27 -5.23 -7.43
C LEU A 59 -11.60 -5.99 -7.46
N LYS A 60 -12.49 -5.69 -8.44
CA LYS A 60 -13.74 -6.42 -8.64
C LYS A 60 -13.48 -7.90 -8.98
N ALA A 61 -12.59 -8.16 -9.93
CA ALA A 61 -12.21 -9.54 -10.28
C ALA A 61 -11.57 -10.29 -9.09
N TRP A 62 -10.87 -9.55 -8.21
CA TRP A 62 -10.31 -10.12 -6.99
C TRP A 62 -11.41 -10.53 -5.99
N ALA A 63 -12.38 -9.65 -5.73
CA ALA A 63 -13.50 -9.93 -4.83
C ALA A 63 -14.33 -11.15 -5.28
N GLU A 64 -14.44 -11.38 -6.60
CA GLU A 64 -15.16 -12.50 -7.19
C GLU A 64 -14.36 -13.82 -7.22
N ASN A 65 -13.07 -13.79 -6.86
CA ASN A 65 -12.23 -14.98 -6.93
C ASN A 65 -12.52 -15.95 -5.79
N GLU A 66 -12.72 -17.22 -6.10
CA GLU A 66 -13.10 -18.25 -5.11
C GLU A 66 -12.06 -18.43 -3.99
N ARG A 67 -10.78 -18.12 -4.23
CA ARG A 67 -9.70 -18.22 -3.24
C ARG A 67 -9.80 -17.18 -2.13
N VAL A 68 -10.60 -16.13 -2.29
CA VAL A 68 -10.82 -15.08 -1.28
C VAL A 68 -11.28 -15.67 0.06
N LYS A 69 -12.09 -16.72 0.03
CA LYS A 69 -12.62 -17.40 1.22
C LYS A 69 -11.57 -18.20 2.01
N ASP A 70 -10.42 -18.51 1.40
CA ASP A 70 -9.40 -19.39 1.97
C ASP A 70 -8.25 -18.58 2.62
N ILE A 71 -8.26 -17.23 2.51
CA ILE A 71 -7.23 -16.34 3.04
C ILE A 71 -7.66 -15.75 4.38
N ASP A 72 -6.72 -15.67 5.32
CA ASP A 72 -6.90 -14.97 6.60
C ASP A 72 -6.71 -13.47 6.42
N TRP A 73 -7.80 -12.78 6.07
CA TRP A 73 -7.80 -11.34 5.81
C TRP A 73 -7.55 -10.50 7.06
N SER A 74 -7.71 -11.04 8.27
CA SER A 74 -7.35 -10.33 9.49
C SER A 74 -5.85 -9.99 9.59
N ARG A 75 -5.04 -10.61 8.75
CA ARG A 75 -3.59 -10.44 8.66
C ARG A 75 -3.13 -9.66 7.43
N VAL A 76 -4.05 -9.10 6.64
CA VAL A 76 -3.75 -8.33 5.43
C VAL A 76 -4.06 -6.87 5.66
N HIS A 77 -3.06 -6.00 5.46
CA HIS A 77 -3.17 -4.56 5.55
C HIS A 77 -3.20 -3.93 4.17
N PHE A 78 -4.21 -3.10 3.94
CA PHE A 78 -4.39 -2.38 2.69
C PHE A 78 -3.99 -0.91 2.83
N TRP A 79 -3.26 -0.43 1.85
CA TRP A 79 -2.74 0.92 1.73
C TRP A 79 -3.12 1.48 0.36
N PHE A 80 -2.90 2.78 0.14
CA PHE A 80 -3.14 3.42 -1.15
C PHE A 80 -1.87 4.08 -1.66
N SER A 81 -1.60 3.98 -2.98
CA SER A 81 -0.44 4.63 -3.62
C SER A 81 -0.63 6.13 -3.77
N ASP A 82 -1.87 6.58 -3.96
CA ASP A 82 -2.26 7.97 -3.99
C ASP A 82 -3.75 8.11 -3.71
N GLU A 83 -4.15 9.33 -3.34
CA GLU A 83 -5.55 9.66 -3.13
C GLU A 83 -5.85 11.11 -3.53
N ARG A 84 -7.11 11.35 -3.90
CA ARG A 84 -7.65 12.67 -4.19
C ARG A 84 -8.07 13.34 -2.91
N PHE A 85 -7.53 14.54 -2.66
CA PHE A 85 -7.90 15.32 -1.49
C PHE A 85 -9.23 16.06 -1.72
N VAL A 86 -10.29 15.31 -1.60
CA VAL A 86 -11.71 15.72 -1.73
C VAL A 86 -12.49 15.18 -0.54
N PRO A 87 -13.76 15.61 -0.34
CA PRO A 87 -14.57 15.10 0.76
C PRO A 87 -14.67 13.58 0.80
N GLU A 88 -14.81 13.02 2.00
CA GLU A 88 -14.77 11.59 2.26
C GLU A 88 -15.72 10.76 1.37
N ARG A 89 -16.93 11.23 1.20
CA ARG A 89 -17.95 10.56 0.37
C ARG A 89 -17.92 10.92 -1.11
N SER A 90 -16.84 11.56 -1.57
CA SER A 90 -16.69 11.89 -2.99
C SER A 90 -16.50 10.63 -3.83
N PRO A 91 -17.22 10.45 -4.94
CA PRO A 91 -17.03 9.31 -5.83
C PRO A 91 -15.66 9.32 -6.55
N GLU A 92 -14.92 10.42 -6.43
CA GLU A 92 -13.57 10.56 -7.00
C GLU A 92 -12.49 9.92 -6.13
N ARG A 93 -12.80 9.55 -4.88
CA ARG A 93 -11.82 8.92 -3.99
C ARG A 93 -11.52 7.48 -4.41
N ASN A 94 -10.22 7.16 -4.39
CA ASN A 94 -9.74 5.81 -4.67
C ASN A 94 -10.16 4.82 -3.58
N ASP A 95 -10.11 5.24 -2.31
CA ASP A 95 -10.49 4.42 -1.17
C ASP A 95 -11.98 4.04 -1.20
N GLY A 96 -12.88 5.00 -1.47
CA GLY A 96 -14.31 4.72 -1.58
C GLY A 96 -14.61 3.72 -2.70
N GLN A 97 -13.96 3.88 -3.86
CA GLN A 97 -14.07 2.93 -4.97
C GLN A 97 -13.49 1.53 -4.61
N ALA A 98 -12.38 1.48 -3.88
CA ALA A 98 -11.79 0.22 -3.44
C ALA A 98 -12.63 -0.48 -2.36
N ILE A 99 -13.23 0.29 -1.46
CA ILE A 99 -14.16 -0.23 -0.45
C ILE A 99 -15.33 -0.93 -1.15
N GLU A 100 -16.00 -0.26 -2.09
CA GLU A 100 -17.10 -0.84 -2.85
C GLU A 100 -16.68 -2.07 -3.66
N ALA A 101 -15.51 -2.02 -4.32
CA ALA A 101 -15.08 -3.04 -5.26
C ALA A 101 -14.53 -4.32 -4.59
N LEU A 102 -13.85 -4.19 -3.44
CA LEU A 102 -13.11 -5.27 -2.80
C LEU A 102 -13.24 -5.30 -1.27
N LEU A 103 -13.00 -4.16 -0.58
CA LEU A 103 -12.74 -4.22 0.85
C LEU A 103 -14.00 -4.54 1.67
N ALA A 104 -15.17 -3.98 1.29
CA ALA A 104 -16.44 -4.32 1.94
C ALA A 104 -16.80 -5.81 1.75
N PRO A 105 -16.72 -6.42 0.55
CA PRO A 105 -16.80 -7.87 0.41
C PRO A 105 -15.87 -8.67 1.33
N LEU A 106 -14.62 -8.21 1.51
CA LEU A 106 -13.64 -8.89 2.36
C LEU A 106 -13.97 -8.84 3.86
N LEU A 107 -14.77 -7.89 4.34
CA LEU A 107 -15.22 -7.87 5.74
C LEU A 107 -15.98 -9.15 6.10
N SER A 108 -16.80 -9.67 5.20
CA SER A 108 -17.49 -10.96 5.40
C SER A 108 -16.55 -12.16 5.46
N HIS A 109 -15.29 -11.98 5.03
CA HIS A 109 -14.22 -12.98 5.05
C HIS A 109 -13.18 -12.72 6.15
N GLY A 110 -13.43 -11.77 7.07
CA GLY A 110 -12.58 -11.51 8.22
C GLY A 110 -11.59 -10.37 8.08
N LEU A 111 -11.69 -9.52 7.04
CA LEU A 111 -10.92 -8.27 7.01
C LEU A 111 -11.28 -7.41 8.22
N VAL A 112 -10.28 -6.87 8.89
CA VAL A 112 -10.44 -5.92 9.99
C VAL A 112 -10.41 -4.50 9.43
N VAL A 113 -11.38 -3.66 9.78
CA VAL A 113 -11.45 -2.27 9.29
C VAL A 113 -10.17 -1.49 9.58
N GLY A 114 -9.60 -1.62 10.79
CA GLY A 114 -8.34 -0.99 11.18
C GLY A 114 -7.11 -1.43 10.36
N ASN A 115 -7.25 -2.44 9.50
CA ASN A 115 -6.19 -2.82 8.55
C ASN A 115 -6.31 -2.08 7.20
N VAL A 116 -7.27 -1.18 7.05
CA VAL A 116 -7.45 -0.36 5.85
C VAL A 116 -6.97 1.06 6.13
N HIS A 117 -5.78 1.37 5.67
CA HIS A 117 -5.06 2.61 5.92
C HIS A 117 -5.38 3.64 4.84
N ARG A 118 -6.20 4.62 5.21
CA ARG A 118 -6.77 5.61 4.26
C ARG A 118 -6.03 6.95 4.34
N MET A 119 -5.82 7.59 3.21
CA MET A 119 -5.35 8.99 3.16
C MET A 119 -6.50 9.93 3.55
N GLY A 120 -6.21 10.93 4.37
CA GLY A 120 -7.20 11.82 4.94
C GLY A 120 -8.02 12.61 3.90
N PRO A 121 -9.36 12.72 4.07
CA PRO A 121 -10.24 13.49 3.19
C PRO A 121 -10.28 14.99 3.57
N SER A 122 -10.74 15.83 2.62
CA SER A 122 -10.68 17.29 2.75
C SER A 122 -11.71 17.91 3.71
N ASP A 123 -12.72 17.16 4.09
CA ASP A 123 -13.75 17.57 5.05
C ASP A 123 -13.43 17.18 6.51
N ILE A 124 -12.41 16.35 6.71
CA ILE A 124 -11.90 15.94 8.03
C ILE A 124 -10.57 16.64 8.34
N PHE A 125 -9.67 16.72 7.38
CA PHE A 125 -8.35 17.32 7.57
C PHE A 125 -8.34 18.81 7.19
N THR A 126 -7.62 19.62 8.00
CA THR A 126 -7.57 21.07 7.83
C THR A 126 -6.82 21.54 6.57
N GLY A 127 -6.17 20.63 5.86
CA GLY A 127 -5.44 20.89 4.63
C GLY A 127 -4.67 19.69 4.12
N LEU A 128 -4.20 19.81 2.89
CA LEU A 128 -3.47 18.76 2.18
C LEU A 128 -2.20 18.31 2.94
N GLU A 129 -1.50 19.25 3.59
CA GLU A 129 -0.30 18.98 4.39
C GLU A 129 -0.62 18.06 5.56
N ALA A 130 -1.67 18.40 6.34
CA ALA A 130 -2.08 17.61 7.49
C ALA A 130 -2.49 16.17 7.08
N ALA A 131 -3.16 16.01 5.95
CA ALA A 131 -3.53 14.69 5.43
C ALA A 131 -2.29 13.87 5.01
N ALA A 132 -1.32 14.50 4.35
CA ALA A 132 -0.07 13.86 3.94
C ALA A 132 0.80 13.47 5.14
N GLU A 133 0.91 14.34 6.13
CA GLU A 133 1.67 14.07 7.37
C GLU A 133 1.05 12.96 8.20
N HIS A 134 -0.29 12.94 8.31
CA HIS A 134 -1.01 11.89 9.01
C HIS A 134 -0.72 10.51 8.37
N TYR A 135 -0.84 10.41 7.05
CA TYR A 135 -0.57 9.15 6.36
C TYR A 135 0.90 8.71 6.48
N ALA A 136 1.84 9.67 6.44
CA ALA A 136 3.24 9.38 6.69
C ALA A 136 3.51 8.94 8.13
N PHE A 137 2.78 9.49 9.11
CA PHE A 137 2.86 9.07 10.51
C PHE A 137 2.35 7.63 10.67
N GLU A 138 1.19 7.31 10.13
CA GLU A 138 0.61 5.97 10.15
C GLU A 138 1.57 4.93 9.52
N MET A 139 2.17 5.26 8.37
CA MET A 139 3.19 4.39 7.77
C MET A 139 4.39 4.12 8.67
N ARG A 140 4.81 5.10 9.51
CA ARG A 140 5.96 4.93 10.41
C ARG A 140 5.72 3.88 11.49
N ASP A 141 4.49 3.74 11.98
CA ASP A 141 4.12 2.77 13.01
C ASP A 141 4.31 1.33 12.52
N TYR A 142 4.21 1.13 11.21
CA TYR A 142 4.45 -0.15 10.55
C TYR A 142 5.86 -0.26 9.94
N ALA A 143 6.72 0.77 10.12
CA ALA A 143 8.10 0.74 9.67
C ALA A 143 8.89 -0.28 10.51
N GLY A 144 9.48 -1.23 9.83
CA GLY A 144 10.27 -2.26 10.52
C GLY A 144 9.44 -3.43 11.07
N SER A 145 8.17 -3.56 10.70
CA SER A 145 7.46 -4.82 10.81
C SER A 145 8.20 -5.86 9.94
N ALA A 146 9.37 -6.23 10.45
CA ALA A 146 10.16 -7.33 9.92
C ALA A 146 9.33 -8.61 10.06
N PRO A 147 9.50 -9.59 9.16
CA PRO A 147 8.87 -10.88 9.33
C PRO A 147 9.17 -11.39 10.72
N ALA A 148 8.15 -11.60 11.55
CA ALA A 148 8.31 -12.44 12.71
C ALA A 148 8.73 -13.80 12.15
N VAL A 149 9.97 -14.17 12.39
CA VAL A 149 10.41 -15.53 12.15
C VAL A 149 9.46 -16.37 13.00
N SER A 150 8.67 -17.23 12.35
CA SER A 150 7.87 -18.20 13.06
C SER A 150 8.86 -19.07 13.84
N VAL A 151 9.01 -18.78 15.13
CA VAL A 151 9.71 -19.70 16.03
C VAL A 151 8.80 -20.92 16.10
N GLN A 152 9.20 -21.98 15.44
CA GLN A 152 8.60 -23.29 15.67
C GLN A 152 8.73 -23.55 17.18
N MET A 153 7.57 -23.50 17.87
CA MET A 153 7.51 -23.92 19.25
C MET A 153 7.95 -25.37 19.32
N PRO A 154 8.91 -25.70 20.16
CA PRO A 154 9.28 -27.10 20.39
C PRO A 154 8.03 -27.85 20.89
N GLU A 155 7.77 -29.01 20.34
CA GLU A 155 6.67 -29.87 20.77
C GLU A 155 6.74 -30.06 22.31
N GLY A 156 5.73 -29.54 23.01
CA GLY A 156 5.60 -29.67 24.48
C GLY A 156 5.65 -28.35 25.27
N ALA A 157 5.83 -27.18 24.66
CA ALA A 157 5.80 -25.91 25.38
C ALA A 157 4.36 -25.40 25.53
N THR A 158 3.85 -25.43 26.75
CA THR A 158 2.47 -25.00 27.09
C THR A 158 2.35 -23.54 27.54
N GLU A 159 3.45 -22.78 27.60
CA GLU A 159 3.42 -21.37 28.02
C GLU A 159 4.43 -20.52 27.22
N LEU A 160 3.94 -19.38 26.72
CA LEU A 160 4.79 -18.32 26.12
C LEU A 160 5.54 -17.59 27.25
N PRO A 161 6.85 -17.36 27.18
CA PRO A 161 7.54 -16.49 28.13
C PRO A 161 7.07 -15.05 27.90
N LEU A 162 6.33 -14.50 28.86
CA LEU A 162 6.03 -13.09 28.95
C LEU A 162 7.34 -12.30 29.09
N ALA A 163 7.59 -11.37 28.20
CA ALA A 163 8.70 -10.44 28.29
C ALA A 163 8.60 -9.68 29.63
N GLY A 164 9.70 -9.70 30.38
CA GLY A 164 9.78 -9.29 31.77
C GLY A 164 9.34 -7.87 32.05
N GLY A 165 8.30 -7.69 32.82
CA GLY A 165 7.98 -6.46 33.52
C GLY A 165 8.72 -6.44 34.85
N HIS A 166 9.52 -5.41 35.09
CA HIS A 166 10.14 -5.15 36.38
C HIS A 166 9.11 -4.79 37.43
N GLY A 167 9.29 -5.44 38.60
CA GLY A 167 8.41 -5.40 39.72
C GLY A 167 8.49 -4.11 40.55
N GLY A 168 7.55 -4.02 41.48
CA GLY A 168 7.54 -3.07 42.59
C GLY A 168 6.21 -3.03 43.34
N GLY A 169 6.08 -3.90 44.31
CA GLY A 169 5.66 -3.51 45.66
C GLY A 169 4.19 -3.39 46.04
N ALA A 170 3.85 -4.24 47.00
CA ALA A 170 2.94 -4.03 48.15
C ALA A 170 1.41 -4.13 47.97
N GLY A 171 0.92 -5.22 48.40
CA GLY A 171 -0.19 -5.67 49.21
C GLY A 171 -1.43 -4.81 49.48
N HIS A 172 -2.57 -5.45 49.27
CA HIS A 172 -3.67 -5.48 50.29
C HIS A 172 -4.67 -6.58 49.91
N GLU A 173 -4.92 -7.46 50.88
CA GLU A 173 -5.97 -8.47 50.84
C GLU A 173 -7.35 -7.80 51.00
N HIS A 174 -8.34 -8.27 50.29
CA HIS A 174 -9.70 -8.46 50.81
C HIS A 174 -10.49 -9.44 49.94
N GLY A 175 -11.04 -10.45 50.59
CA GLY A 175 -11.82 -11.50 50.01
C GLY A 175 -13.27 -11.09 49.69
N GLY A 176 -13.95 -11.91 48.91
CA GLY A 176 -15.39 -11.81 48.65
C GLY A 176 -15.84 -12.82 47.59
N SER A 177 -16.43 -13.89 48.07
CA SER A 177 -17.08 -14.97 47.32
C SER A 177 -18.33 -14.49 46.57
N GLY A 178 -18.62 -15.07 45.38
CA GLY A 178 -19.94 -14.95 44.76
C GLY A 178 -19.98 -15.68 43.41
N GLY A 179 -20.53 -16.90 43.41
CA GLY A 179 -20.79 -17.67 42.22
C GLY A 179 -21.99 -17.12 41.42
N GLY A 180 -22.01 -17.36 40.13
CA GLY A 180 -23.14 -17.09 39.25
C GLY A 180 -22.80 -17.51 37.82
N GLY A 181 -23.15 -18.74 37.46
CA GLY A 181 -23.13 -19.18 36.10
C GLY A 181 -24.26 -18.51 35.30
N CYS A 182 -23.92 -17.98 34.14
CA CYS A 182 -24.89 -17.66 33.10
C CYS A 182 -24.34 -18.16 31.78
N GLY A 183 -25.02 -19.16 31.22
CA GLY A 183 -24.86 -19.53 29.83
C GLY A 183 -25.32 -18.37 28.94
N SER A 184 -24.49 -17.96 28.04
CA SER A 184 -24.85 -17.05 26.97
C SER A 184 -24.74 -17.82 25.64
N SER A 185 -25.94 -18.15 25.13
CA SER A 185 -26.14 -18.44 23.72
C SER A 185 -25.69 -17.23 22.89
N ALA A 186 -24.79 -17.42 21.95
CA ALA A 186 -24.43 -16.39 21.00
C ALA A 186 -25.66 -16.05 20.13
N PRO A 187 -25.92 -14.76 19.88
CA PRO A 187 -26.92 -14.39 18.90
C PRO A 187 -26.40 -14.70 17.49
N GLU A 188 -27.24 -15.38 16.68
CA GLU A 188 -27.08 -15.40 15.23
C GLU A 188 -27.15 -13.94 14.73
N GLN A 189 -26.01 -13.41 14.30
CA GLN A 189 -25.95 -12.13 13.59
C GLN A 189 -26.54 -12.34 12.21
N SER A 190 -27.69 -11.70 11.96
CA SER A 190 -28.18 -11.49 10.59
C SER A 190 -27.09 -10.74 9.80
N LEU A 191 -26.81 -11.21 8.58
CA LEU A 191 -25.95 -10.53 7.62
C LEU A 191 -26.60 -9.18 7.27
N GLU A 192 -26.28 -8.14 8.03
CA GLU A 192 -26.59 -6.77 7.63
C GLU A 192 -25.60 -6.37 6.53
N GLU A 193 -26.12 -5.70 5.52
CA GLU A 193 -25.39 -5.22 4.38
C GLU A 193 -24.30 -4.23 4.88
N THR A 194 -23.02 -4.64 4.82
CA THR A 194 -21.86 -3.85 5.26
C THR A 194 -21.73 -2.64 4.36
N THR A 195 -21.75 -1.45 4.92
CA THR A 195 -21.80 -0.17 4.21
C THR A 195 -20.50 0.63 4.39
N LEU A 196 -20.37 1.74 3.67
CA LEU A 196 -19.28 2.72 3.86
C LEU A 196 -19.20 3.22 5.31
N GLU A 197 -20.31 3.20 6.05
CA GLU A 197 -20.40 3.67 7.44
C GLU A 197 -19.55 2.81 8.41
N ASP A 198 -19.30 1.54 8.08
CA ASP A 198 -18.45 0.67 8.89
C ASP A 198 -16.96 1.07 8.83
N PHE A 199 -16.54 1.70 7.72
CA PHE A 199 -15.20 2.24 7.58
C PHE A 199 -15.06 3.66 8.14
N ASP A 200 -16.17 4.42 8.26
CA ASP A 200 -16.16 5.79 8.74
C ASP A 200 -16.10 5.84 10.28
N ALA A 201 -16.63 4.85 10.98
CA ALA A 201 -16.74 4.85 12.45
C ALA A 201 -15.37 4.77 13.16
N GLU A 202 -14.35 4.17 12.53
CA GLU A 202 -13.01 4.00 13.12
C GLU A 202 -12.03 5.15 12.78
N ALA A 203 -12.34 5.95 11.75
CA ALA A 203 -11.49 7.07 11.32
C ALA A 203 -11.64 8.35 12.18
N ALA A 204 -12.58 8.40 13.14
CA ALA A 204 -13.02 9.62 13.80
C ALA A 204 -12.29 9.97 15.12
N GLU A 205 -11.35 9.18 15.61
CA GLU A 205 -10.59 9.54 16.80
C GLU A 205 -9.12 9.79 16.46
N PRO A 206 -8.61 11.04 16.57
CA PRO A 206 -7.17 11.23 16.65
C PRO A 206 -6.73 10.58 17.96
N ALA A 207 -5.97 9.50 17.88
CA ALA A 207 -5.35 8.85 19.01
C ALA A 207 -4.67 9.91 19.89
N GLY A 208 -5.18 10.08 21.10
CA GLY A 208 -4.72 11.04 22.06
C GLY A 208 -3.21 10.93 22.20
N GLY A 209 -2.54 12.07 22.03
CA GLY A 209 -1.10 12.18 22.08
C GLY A 209 -0.55 11.55 23.35
N CYS A 210 0.11 10.43 23.21
CA CYS A 210 0.93 9.84 24.24
C CYS A 210 2.16 10.72 24.40
N GLY A 211 2.17 11.57 25.40
CA GLY A 211 3.30 12.41 25.79
C GLY A 211 4.47 11.54 26.21
N CYS A 212 5.28 11.11 25.29
CA CYS A 212 6.58 10.52 25.54
C CYS A 212 7.61 11.63 25.68
N GLY A 213 7.86 12.05 26.92
CA GLY A 213 9.01 12.87 27.31
C GLY A 213 10.33 12.25 26.84
N GLY A 214 11.22 13.12 26.39
CA GLY A 214 12.47 12.81 25.73
C GLY A 214 13.29 11.67 26.35
N GLY A 215 13.72 10.75 25.49
CA GLY A 215 14.64 9.67 25.82
C GLY A 215 14.99 8.95 24.53
N GLY A 216 16.14 9.29 23.95
CA GLY A 216 16.61 8.76 22.68
C GLY A 216 16.73 7.25 22.66
N CYS A 217 16.06 6.62 21.69
CA CYS A 217 16.36 5.28 21.20
C CYS A 217 16.80 5.37 19.74
N CYS A 218 17.92 6.05 19.51
CA CYS A 218 18.61 5.98 18.22
C CYS A 218 19.51 4.75 18.21
N GLY A 219 18.94 3.55 18.06
CA GLY A 219 19.65 2.36 17.68
C GLY A 219 20.03 2.47 16.21
N GLY A 220 21.31 2.67 15.91
CA GLY A 220 21.86 2.72 14.57
C GLY A 220 21.64 1.40 13.84
N GLY A 221 20.74 1.39 12.86
CA GLY A 221 20.53 0.34 11.90
C GLY A 221 20.37 0.96 10.52
N GLY A 222 21.24 0.58 9.58
CA GLY A 222 21.34 1.16 8.26
C GLY A 222 20.03 1.20 7.49
N GLY A 223 19.69 2.35 6.97
CA GLY A 223 19.01 2.48 5.70
C GLY A 223 17.51 2.22 5.61
N GLN A 224 16.78 1.85 6.66
CA GLN A 224 15.38 1.49 6.55
C GLN A 224 14.49 2.72 6.39
N TRP A 225 13.54 2.67 5.42
CA TRP A 225 12.54 3.70 5.24
C TRP A 225 11.55 3.69 6.41
N PRO A 226 11.06 4.88 6.83
CA PRO A 226 10.04 4.97 7.86
C PRO A 226 8.65 4.64 7.30
N ALA A 227 8.50 3.46 6.73
CA ALA A 227 7.29 2.95 6.11
C ALA A 227 7.33 1.42 6.02
N PRO A 228 6.20 0.73 5.94
CA PRO A 228 6.16 -0.71 5.73
C PRO A 228 6.82 -1.10 4.39
N VAL A 229 7.36 -2.30 4.33
CA VAL A 229 7.76 -2.90 3.06
C VAL A 229 6.51 -3.52 2.44
N PHE A 230 5.94 -2.89 1.42
CA PHE A 230 4.80 -3.47 0.73
C PHE A 230 5.17 -4.80 0.06
N ASP A 231 4.35 -5.79 0.24
CA ASP A 231 4.50 -7.06 -0.47
C ASP A 231 4.13 -6.93 -1.92
N ILE A 232 3.10 -6.11 -2.18
CA ILE A 232 2.67 -5.75 -3.52
C ILE A 232 2.30 -4.26 -3.54
N THR A 233 2.74 -3.55 -4.56
CA THR A 233 2.20 -2.25 -4.93
C THR A 233 1.58 -2.35 -6.31
N LEU A 234 0.28 -2.06 -6.40
CA LEU A 234 -0.44 -1.94 -7.65
C LEU A 234 -0.33 -0.51 -8.17
N LEU A 235 -0.08 -0.35 -9.45
CA LEU A 235 0.04 0.95 -10.11
C LEU A 235 -0.80 0.98 -11.39
N GLY A 236 -1.68 1.97 -11.51
CA GLY A 236 -2.13 2.44 -12.81
C GLY A 236 -1.05 3.30 -13.47
N MET A 237 -1.16 3.51 -14.78
CA MET A 237 -0.33 4.47 -15.50
C MET A 237 -1.20 5.39 -16.36
N GLY A 238 -0.90 6.68 -16.34
CA GLY A 238 -1.54 7.65 -17.24
C GLY A 238 -0.97 7.63 -18.66
N PRO A 239 -1.68 8.22 -19.63
CA PRO A 239 -1.19 8.34 -21.00
C PRO A 239 0.06 9.22 -21.12
N ASP A 240 0.34 10.06 -20.13
CA ASP A 240 1.55 10.86 -19.98
C ASP A 240 2.70 10.12 -19.29
N GLY A 241 2.47 8.92 -18.76
CA GLY A 241 3.45 8.11 -18.05
C GLY A 241 3.53 8.36 -16.54
N HIS A 242 2.57 9.14 -15.96
CA HIS A 242 2.49 9.28 -14.50
C HIS A 242 2.05 7.98 -13.84
N ILE A 243 2.48 7.78 -12.60
CA ILE A 243 2.06 6.72 -11.68
C ILE A 243 1.67 7.33 -10.35
N ALA A 244 0.74 6.72 -9.61
CA ALA A 244 0.17 7.32 -8.43
C ALA A 244 -0.21 8.79 -8.75
N SER A 245 0.24 9.77 -7.96
CA SER A 245 0.14 11.19 -8.35
C SER A 245 1.52 11.85 -8.59
N LEU A 246 2.46 11.08 -9.16
CA LEU A 246 3.79 11.54 -9.59
C LEU A 246 3.73 11.86 -11.10
N PHE A 247 3.66 13.14 -11.44
CA PHE A 247 3.44 13.60 -12.83
C PHE A 247 4.72 14.02 -13.54
N PRO A 248 4.82 13.81 -14.88
CA PRO A 248 5.95 14.27 -15.68
C PRO A 248 6.24 15.77 -15.49
N GLY A 249 7.52 16.11 -15.54
CA GLY A 249 8.01 17.48 -15.37
C GLY A 249 7.90 18.05 -13.96
N ARG A 250 7.42 17.29 -12.98
CA ARG A 250 7.25 17.74 -11.59
C ARG A 250 8.37 17.21 -10.70
N LYS A 251 9.04 18.13 -9.97
CA LYS A 251 10.13 17.75 -9.04
C LYS A 251 9.72 16.79 -7.94
N GLN A 252 8.44 16.69 -7.64
CA GLN A 252 7.89 15.70 -6.70
C GLN A 252 8.29 14.26 -7.07
N VAL A 253 8.51 13.97 -8.34
CA VAL A 253 9.00 12.65 -8.82
C VAL A 253 10.36 12.30 -8.24
N LEU A 254 11.20 13.30 -8.03
CA LEU A 254 12.58 13.12 -7.54
C LEU A 254 12.69 13.06 -6.02
N LEU A 255 11.59 13.29 -5.30
CA LEU A 255 11.60 13.43 -3.85
C LEU A 255 12.11 12.16 -3.16
N GLY A 256 13.19 12.28 -2.39
CA GLY A 256 13.82 11.17 -1.66
C GLY A 256 14.61 10.19 -2.52
N THR A 257 14.78 10.45 -3.82
CA THR A 257 15.55 9.58 -4.71
C THR A 257 17.05 9.69 -4.54
N GLY A 258 17.53 10.81 -3.97
CA GLY A 258 18.96 11.13 -3.86
C GLY A 258 19.62 11.49 -5.19
N LEU A 259 18.83 11.69 -6.25
CA LEU A 259 19.34 12.19 -7.53
C LEU A 259 19.67 13.69 -7.43
N PRO A 260 20.49 14.23 -8.35
CA PRO A 260 20.61 15.66 -8.53
C PRO A 260 19.21 16.26 -8.74
N GLU A 261 18.95 17.42 -8.12
CA GLU A 261 17.65 18.09 -8.11
C GLU A 261 16.58 17.49 -7.18
N ASP A 262 16.91 16.48 -6.36
CA ASP A 262 16.03 16.06 -5.27
C ASP A 262 15.73 17.25 -4.35
N PRO A 263 14.46 17.62 -4.17
CA PRO A 263 14.12 18.78 -3.32
C PRO A 263 14.48 18.61 -1.85
N VAL A 264 14.77 17.40 -1.39
CA VAL A 264 15.05 17.09 0.01
C VAL A 264 16.41 16.42 0.15
N GLU A 265 17.44 17.21 0.46
CA GLU A 265 18.78 16.68 0.71
C GLU A 265 18.77 15.68 1.88
N GLY A 266 19.10 14.43 1.58
CA GLY A 266 19.22 13.35 2.59
C GLY A 266 17.92 12.95 3.28
N GLY A 267 16.78 13.49 2.86
CA GLY A 267 15.47 13.23 3.47
C GLY A 267 14.83 11.94 2.97
N LYS A 268 14.22 11.21 3.91
CA LYS A 268 13.38 10.05 3.60
C LYS A 268 11.91 10.49 3.53
N ALA A 269 11.54 11.17 2.44
CA ALA A 269 10.16 11.55 2.22
C ALA A 269 9.29 10.31 1.93
N VAL A 270 8.24 10.12 2.72
CA VAL A 270 7.30 8.99 2.58
C VAL A 270 6.13 9.36 1.69
N THR A 271 5.58 10.54 1.92
CA THR A 271 4.45 11.09 1.19
C THR A 271 4.83 12.37 0.47
N VAL A 272 4.06 12.72 -0.54
CA VAL A 272 4.17 13.97 -1.28
C VAL A 272 2.80 14.59 -1.50
N MET A 273 2.73 15.90 -1.32
CA MET A 273 1.57 16.71 -1.67
C MET A 273 1.64 17.14 -3.13
N VAL A 274 0.53 17.06 -3.82
CA VAL A 274 0.36 17.57 -5.17
C VAL A 274 -0.82 18.53 -5.15
N SER A 275 -0.55 19.84 -5.32
CA SER A 275 -1.58 20.89 -5.30
C SER A 275 -2.00 21.35 -6.69
N ASP A 276 -1.29 20.90 -7.72
CA ASP A 276 -1.43 21.39 -9.09
C ASP A 276 -1.45 20.23 -10.11
N SER A 277 -2.13 19.12 -9.75
CA SER A 277 -2.29 18.01 -10.68
C SER A 277 -2.84 18.48 -12.02
N PRO A 278 -2.26 18.04 -13.16
CA PRO A 278 -2.77 18.38 -14.48
C PRO A 278 -4.13 17.75 -14.78
N LYS A 279 -4.60 16.87 -13.91
CA LYS A 279 -5.91 16.21 -14.01
C LYS A 279 -6.72 16.52 -12.76
N PRO A 280 -8.00 16.88 -12.89
CA PRO A 280 -8.85 17.10 -11.72
C PRO A 280 -9.06 15.81 -10.92
N PRO A 281 -9.25 15.89 -9.59
CA PRO A 281 -9.06 17.10 -8.77
C PRO A 281 -7.58 17.48 -8.68
N ALA A 282 -7.31 18.77 -8.43
CA ALA A 282 -5.95 19.32 -8.45
C ALA A 282 -5.11 18.88 -7.25
N GLU A 283 -5.75 18.75 -6.09
CA GLU A 283 -5.08 18.39 -4.83
C GLU A 283 -5.09 16.89 -4.59
N ARG A 284 -3.90 16.35 -4.28
CA ARG A 284 -3.71 14.91 -4.07
C ARG A 284 -2.62 14.65 -3.04
N VAL A 285 -2.75 13.54 -2.33
CA VAL A 285 -1.67 12.94 -1.56
C VAL A 285 -1.15 11.72 -2.33
N SER A 286 0.16 11.52 -2.35
CA SER A 286 0.78 10.37 -3.01
C SER A 286 1.92 9.83 -2.15
N VAL A 287 2.21 8.55 -2.26
CA VAL A 287 3.51 8.02 -1.80
C VAL A 287 4.61 8.45 -2.76
N THR A 288 5.83 8.52 -2.27
CA THR A 288 7.00 8.87 -3.08
C THR A 288 7.49 7.67 -3.89
N LEU A 289 8.27 7.93 -4.95
CA LEU A 289 8.89 6.89 -5.76
C LEU A 289 9.76 5.91 -4.93
N PRO A 290 10.59 6.36 -3.97
CA PRO A 290 11.30 5.45 -3.09
C PRO A 290 10.42 4.53 -2.24
N ILE A 291 9.22 4.96 -1.84
CA ILE A 291 8.27 4.11 -1.11
C ILE A 291 7.69 3.04 -2.04
N ILE A 292 7.33 3.40 -3.28
CA ILE A 292 6.96 2.42 -4.31
C ILE A 292 8.08 1.40 -4.49
N ASN A 293 9.32 1.85 -4.61
CA ASN A 293 10.49 1.01 -4.82
C ASN A 293 10.91 0.20 -3.56
N ASN A 294 10.42 0.59 -2.38
CA ASN A 294 10.58 -0.20 -1.16
C ASN A 294 9.74 -1.49 -1.19
N SER A 295 8.80 -1.62 -2.12
CA SER A 295 7.94 -2.78 -2.29
C SER A 295 8.72 -4.01 -2.78
N ARG A 296 8.27 -5.20 -2.41
CA ARG A 296 8.82 -6.47 -2.92
C ARG A 296 8.42 -6.66 -4.38
N ASN A 297 7.14 -6.46 -4.68
CA ASN A 297 6.58 -6.63 -6.01
C ASN A 297 5.85 -5.34 -6.43
N VAL A 298 6.09 -4.89 -7.66
CA VAL A 298 5.39 -3.77 -8.29
C VAL A 298 4.66 -4.28 -9.52
N PHE A 299 3.35 -4.08 -9.58
CA PHE A 299 2.50 -4.52 -10.67
C PHE A 299 1.85 -3.31 -11.35
N PHE A 300 2.20 -3.08 -12.59
CA PHE A 300 1.50 -2.12 -13.45
C PHE A 300 0.27 -2.78 -14.06
N LEU A 301 -0.84 -2.06 -14.09
CA LEU A 301 -2.11 -2.46 -14.67
C LEU A 301 -2.47 -1.48 -15.79
N ILE A 302 -2.11 -1.81 -17.03
CA ILE A 302 -2.15 -0.90 -18.17
C ILE A 302 -3.15 -1.39 -19.22
N THR A 303 -4.07 -0.51 -19.60
CA THR A 303 -5.08 -0.76 -20.63
C THR A 303 -5.45 0.55 -21.33
N GLY A 304 -5.86 0.45 -22.59
CA GLY A 304 -6.29 1.58 -23.41
C GLY A 304 -5.25 1.99 -24.46
N GLU A 305 -5.74 2.25 -25.66
CA GLU A 305 -4.92 2.66 -26.81
C GLU A 305 -4.20 4.00 -26.58
N ASP A 306 -4.82 4.88 -25.78
CA ASP A 306 -4.26 6.17 -25.37
C ASP A 306 -2.95 6.06 -24.57
N LYS A 307 -2.56 4.85 -24.15
CA LYS A 307 -1.35 4.60 -23.35
C LYS A 307 -0.19 3.99 -24.13
N GLN A 308 -0.37 3.73 -25.43
CA GLN A 308 0.68 3.08 -26.26
C GLN A 308 2.03 3.77 -26.20
N ASP A 309 2.03 5.11 -26.28
CA ASP A 309 3.26 5.90 -26.24
C ASP A 309 3.94 5.82 -24.87
N ALA A 310 3.18 6.01 -23.78
CA ALA A 310 3.69 5.90 -22.41
C ALA A 310 4.19 4.48 -22.11
N THR A 311 3.48 3.45 -22.60
CA THR A 311 3.89 2.06 -22.44
C THR A 311 5.18 1.78 -23.21
N SER A 312 5.35 2.33 -24.40
CA SER A 312 6.59 2.21 -25.16
C SER A 312 7.79 2.84 -24.44
N ARG A 313 7.59 4.03 -23.83
CA ARG A 313 8.64 4.66 -23.00
C ARG A 313 8.95 3.82 -21.76
N LEU A 314 7.93 3.29 -21.06
CA LEU A 314 8.11 2.40 -19.92
C LEU A 314 8.92 1.16 -20.32
N LEU A 315 8.59 0.51 -21.44
CA LEU A 315 9.30 -0.68 -21.93
C LEU A 315 10.74 -0.36 -22.39
N ALA A 316 10.98 0.82 -22.94
CA ALA A 316 12.32 1.28 -23.24
C ALA A 316 13.15 1.48 -21.97
N GLY A 317 12.58 2.12 -20.95
CA GLY A 317 13.20 2.29 -19.65
C GLY A 317 13.42 0.96 -18.92
N ALA A 318 12.54 -0.03 -19.10
CA ALA A 318 12.68 -1.36 -18.51
C ALA A 318 13.93 -2.13 -18.98
N LYS A 319 14.52 -1.75 -20.09
CA LYS A 319 15.77 -2.33 -20.64
C LYS A 319 17.02 -1.74 -19.99
N LEU A 320 16.89 -0.62 -19.27
CA LEU A 320 18.00 0.03 -18.60
C LEU A 320 18.23 -0.64 -17.23
N ASP A 321 19.49 -0.71 -16.81
CA ASP A 321 19.78 -1.06 -15.43
C ASP A 321 19.31 0.06 -14.49
N ALA A 322 19.00 -0.31 -13.26
CA ALA A 322 18.54 0.67 -12.27
C ALA A 322 19.56 1.80 -12.03
N GLU A 323 20.85 1.51 -12.25
CA GLU A 323 21.96 2.47 -12.08
C GLU A 323 22.05 3.49 -13.23
N ASP A 324 21.46 3.19 -14.38
CA ASP A 324 21.46 4.07 -15.56
C ASP A 324 20.27 5.04 -15.59
N LEU A 325 19.30 4.86 -14.68
CA LEU A 325 18.20 5.79 -14.54
C LEU A 325 18.68 7.11 -13.96
N ASN A 326 18.17 8.20 -14.50
CA ASN A 326 18.56 9.56 -14.12
C ASN A 326 17.32 10.46 -13.95
N ALA A 327 17.55 11.69 -13.47
CA ALA A 327 16.47 12.63 -13.21
C ALA A 327 15.66 12.98 -14.46
N GLU A 328 16.32 13.11 -15.63
CA GLU A 328 15.68 13.47 -16.89
C GLU A 328 14.66 12.41 -17.30
N LEU A 329 15.06 11.13 -17.30
CA LEU A 329 14.16 10.00 -17.61
C LEU A 329 12.98 9.92 -16.65
N LEU A 330 13.22 10.11 -15.33
CA LEU A 330 12.17 10.10 -14.34
C LEU A 330 11.20 11.27 -14.50
N LEU A 331 11.72 12.46 -14.82
CA LEU A 331 10.89 13.63 -15.08
C LEU A 331 10.09 13.52 -16.38
N GLU A 332 10.63 12.83 -17.38
CA GLU A 332 9.90 12.57 -18.62
C GLU A 332 8.81 11.52 -18.44
N THR A 333 9.13 10.41 -17.77
CA THR A 333 8.22 9.28 -17.60
C THR A 333 8.40 8.66 -16.20
N PRO A 334 7.67 9.14 -15.18
CA PRO A 334 7.82 8.66 -13.80
C PRO A 334 7.69 7.14 -13.64
N ALA A 335 6.86 6.51 -14.46
CA ALA A 335 6.66 5.06 -14.48
C ALA A 335 7.97 4.26 -14.65
N VAL A 336 8.95 4.80 -15.38
CA VAL A 336 10.25 4.14 -15.62
C VAL A 336 11.01 3.90 -14.32
N GLY A 337 10.80 4.77 -13.33
CA GLY A 337 11.46 4.70 -12.04
C GLY A 337 10.87 3.67 -11.07
N ALA A 338 9.68 3.16 -11.31
CA ALA A 338 9.02 2.26 -10.37
C ALA A 338 9.44 0.81 -10.58
N ARG A 339 10.18 0.27 -9.60
CA ARG A 339 10.74 -1.09 -9.63
C ARG A 339 10.66 -1.76 -8.26
N GLY A 340 10.10 -2.95 -8.22
CA GLY A 340 10.07 -3.78 -7.01
C GLY A 340 11.44 -4.39 -6.70
N LYS A 341 11.64 -4.79 -5.46
CA LYS A 341 12.88 -5.44 -5.01
C LYS A 341 13.01 -6.87 -5.51
N LYS A 342 11.89 -7.59 -5.62
CA LYS A 342 11.84 -8.98 -6.10
C LYS A 342 11.38 -9.05 -7.55
N GLN A 343 10.30 -8.35 -7.88
CA GLN A 343 9.66 -8.45 -9.18
C GLN A 343 8.98 -7.14 -9.58
N THR A 344 9.04 -6.85 -10.88
CA THR A 344 8.23 -5.79 -11.50
C THR A 344 7.54 -6.39 -12.71
N LEU A 345 6.21 -6.43 -12.70
CA LEU A 345 5.40 -6.92 -13.81
C LEU A 345 4.63 -5.76 -14.46
N ILE A 346 4.69 -5.71 -15.76
CA ILE A 346 3.93 -4.77 -16.58
C ILE A 346 2.81 -5.57 -17.24
N PHE A 347 1.65 -5.68 -16.56
CA PHE A 347 0.45 -6.23 -17.17
C PHE A 347 -0.12 -5.19 -18.12
N ALA A 348 -0.21 -5.55 -19.40
CA ALA A 348 -0.67 -4.66 -20.44
C ALA A 348 -1.64 -5.38 -21.38
N THR A 349 -2.73 -4.72 -21.77
CA THR A 349 -3.56 -5.24 -22.86
C THR A 349 -2.91 -4.96 -24.20
N GLU A 350 -3.15 -5.80 -25.19
CA GLU A 350 -2.61 -5.63 -26.55
C GLU A 350 -2.96 -4.26 -27.14
N GLU A 351 -4.13 -3.70 -26.83
CA GLU A 351 -4.54 -2.36 -27.25
C GLU A 351 -3.64 -1.25 -26.70
N SER A 352 -3.03 -1.46 -25.53
CA SER A 352 -2.12 -0.51 -24.89
C SER A 352 -0.66 -0.66 -25.31
N LEU A 353 -0.36 -1.62 -26.20
CA LEU A 353 0.95 -1.87 -26.75
C LEU A 353 1.03 -1.33 -28.18
N ALA A 354 2.11 -0.63 -28.52
CA ALA A 354 2.44 -0.29 -29.89
C ALA A 354 2.65 -1.59 -30.70
N PRO A 355 2.38 -1.60 -32.00
CA PRO A 355 2.44 -2.82 -32.82
C PRO A 355 3.74 -3.63 -32.69
N GLU A 356 4.87 -2.96 -32.55
CA GLU A 356 6.20 -3.57 -32.39
C GLU A 356 6.41 -4.21 -31.00
N ASN A 357 5.58 -3.90 -30.02
CA ASN A 357 5.66 -4.43 -28.66
C ASN A 357 4.62 -5.53 -28.38
N ARG A 358 3.77 -5.85 -29.37
CA ARG A 358 2.80 -6.92 -29.25
C ARG A 358 3.46 -8.28 -29.40
N PRO A 359 2.99 -9.31 -28.64
CA PRO A 359 3.55 -10.67 -28.74
C PRO A 359 3.36 -11.31 -30.09
#